data_f2a34dec6ccf0eb4ba0e563b927b7b5c
#
_entry.id   f2a34dec6ccf0eb4ba0e563b927b7b5c
#
_cell.length_a   1.000
_cell.length_b   1.000
_cell.length_c   1.000
_cell.angle_alpha   90.00
_cell.angle_beta   90.00
_cell.angle_gamma   90.00
#
_symmetry.space_group_name_H-M   'P 1'
#
loop_
_entity.id
_entity.type
_entity.pdbx_description
1 polymer ?
#
loop_
_entity_poly.entity_id
_entity_poly.type
_entity_poly.pdbx_seq_one_letter_code
_entity_poly.pdbx_strand_id
1 'polypeptide(L)'
;MSVAANSGVSSKPPLADQAYFLVRDRILGGAFPPGAVLSRRRLADEFGMSFLPISEAVQRLESEGLLECRPRVGTRVRTPTPDEVRGRYVVREALEAQSARLCCERAAFQERIELRRMAEHLDTLYARSAAGEREPTFEKVVHQNHMGLHLRIADYARCPELKEAIEKNQVLIFNWFYDVTAERRVLPERFHRDLVDATTGDDPLAADTAMRQHIRYGLEGTIKAVERYSAAADWRLKR
;
A
#
# COMPACT_ATOMS: atom_id res chain seq x y z
N MET A 1 -34.61 -39.59 1.25
CA MET A 1 -34.50 -38.14 1.03
C MET A 1 -33.02 -37.79 0.92
N SER A 2 -32.58 -37.59 -0.31
CA SER A 2 -31.15 -37.35 -0.65
C SER A 2 -30.84 -35.87 -0.49
N VAL A 3 -29.88 -35.55 0.40
CA VAL A 3 -29.37 -34.19 0.56
C VAL A 3 -28.25 -33.99 -0.47
N ALA A 4 -28.53 -33.20 -1.48
CA ALA A 4 -27.56 -32.81 -2.49
C ALA A 4 -26.48 -31.94 -1.85
N ALA A 5 -25.24 -32.42 -1.90
CA ALA A 5 -24.06 -31.67 -1.54
C ALA A 5 -23.84 -30.57 -2.58
N ASN A 6 -24.00 -29.33 -2.17
CA ASN A 6 -23.69 -28.14 -2.97
C ASN A 6 -22.17 -27.98 -3.00
N SER A 7 -21.51 -28.50 -4.03
CA SER A 7 -20.09 -28.29 -4.30
C SER A 7 -19.92 -26.86 -4.82
N GLY A 8 -19.49 -25.95 -3.93
CA GLY A 8 -19.08 -24.60 -4.27
C GLY A 8 -17.90 -24.65 -5.24
N VAL A 9 -18.17 -24.48 -6.52
CA VAL A 9 -17.16 -24.27 -7.55
C VAL A 9 -16.52 -22.90 -7.29
N SER A 10 -15.32 -22.90 -6.75
CA SER A 10 -14.45 -21.70 -6.71
C SER A 10 -14.11 -21.34 -8.16
N SER A 11 -14.93 -20.48 -8.76
CA SER A 11 -14.64 -19.96 -10.10
C SER A 11 -13.36 -19.12 -10.05
N LYS A 12 -12.39 -19.44 -10.91
CA LYS A 12 -11.20 -18.59 -11.10
C LYS A 12 -11.67 -17.16 -11.39
N PRO A 13 -11.01 -16.14 -10.81
CA PRO A 13 -11.39 -14.75 -11.10
C PRO A 13 -11.29 -14.45 -12.61
N PRO A 14 -12.06 -13.50 -13.12
CA PRO A 14 -11.99 -13.08 -14.52
C PRO A 14 -10.55 -12.81 -14.98
N LEU A 15 -10.23 -13.06 -16.22
CA LEU A 15 -8.85 -12.87 -16.75
C LEU A 15 -8.37 -11.43 -16.60
N ALA A 16 -9.27 -10.45 -16.69
CA ALA A 16 -8.93 -9.04 -16.46
C ALA A 16 -8.51 -8.78 -15.01
N ASP A 17 -9.17 -9.40 -14.01
CA ASP A 17 -8.77 -9.31 -12.62
C ASP A 17 -7.44 -10.01 -12.36
N GLN A 18 -7.23 -11.18 -12.96
CA GLN A 18 -5.94 -11.87 -12.86
C GLN A 18 -4.81 -11.00 -13.45
N ALA A 19 -5.00 -10.43 -14.62
CA ALA A 19 -4.05 -9.53 -15.27
C ALA A 19 -3.79 -8.28 -14.40
N TYR A 20 -4.85 -7.70 -13.83
CA TYR A 20 -4.75 -6.57 -12.94
C TYR A 20 -3.85 -6.87 -11.73
N PHE A 21 -4.10 -7.96 -11.02
CA PHE A 21 -3.29 -8.33 -9.86
C PHE A 21 -1.85 -8.66 -10.24
N LEU A 22 -1.62 -9.36 -11.36
CA LEU A 22 -0.27 -9.68 -11.84
C LEU A 22 0.55 -8.41 -12.15
N VAL A 23 -0.02 -7.44 -12.87
CA VAL A 23 0.68 -6.18 -13.17
C VAL A 23 0.88 -5.36 -11.91
N ARG A 24 -0.17 -5.22 -11.08
CA ARG A 24 -0.13 -4.51 -9.81
C ARG A 24 0.97 -5.07 -8.89
N ASP A 25 1.01 -6.38 -8.69
CA ASP A 25 2.00 -7.03 -7.83
C ASP A 25 3.44 -6.84 -8.32
N ARG A 26 3.64 -6.75 -9.63
CA ARG A 26 4.97 -6.45 -10.21
C ARG A 26 5.36 -4.98 -10.02
N ILE A 27 4.42 -4.06 -10.10
CA ILE A 27 4.65 -2.65 -9.74
C ILE A 27 5.00 -2.58 -8.25
N LEU A 28 4.15 -3.16 -7.41
CA LEU A 28 4.31 -3.15 -5.96
C LEU A 28 5.54 -3.97 -5.49
N GLY A 29 5.96 -4.96 -6.21
CA GLY A 29 7.18 -5.74 -5.96
C GLY A 29 8.46 -5.16 -6.57
N GLY A 30 8.40 -3.95 -7.19
CA GLY A 30 9.55 -3.28 -7.77
C GLY A 30 10.04 -3.87 -9.09
N ALA A 31 9.43 -4.95 -9.62
CA ALA A 31 9.77 -5.53 -10.91
C ALA A 31 9.48 -4.55 -12.07
N PHE A 32 8.49 -3.68 -11.88
CA PHE A 32 8.23 -2.53 -12.74
C PHE A 32 8.46 -1.24 -11.94
N PRO A 33 9.69 -0.70 -11.96
CA PRO A 33 10.00 0.51 -11.20
C PRO A 33 9.27 1.74 -11.76
N PRO A 34 9.13 2.81 -10.98
CA PRO A 34 8.57 4.07 -11.46
C PRO A 34 9.22 4.53 -12.76
N GLY A 35 8.41 5.05 -13.68
CA GLY A 35 8.85 5.45 -15.02
C GLY A 35 9.09 4.30 -16.00
N ALA A 36 9.04 3.04 -15.58
CA ALA A 36 9.17 1.89 -16.49
C ALA A 36 8.06 1.90 -17.55
N VAL A 37 8.45 1.74 -18.82
CA VAL A 37 7.52 1.66 -19.95
C VAL A 37 6.98 0.23 -20.08
N LEU A 38 5.67 0.09 -20.08
CA LEU A 38 4.98 -1.18 -20.18
C LEU A 38 4.35 -1.33 -21.57
N SER A 39 4.65 -2.45 -22.23
CA SER A 39 4.00 -2.83 -23.48
C SER A 39 2.87 -3.82 -23.21
N ARG A 40 1.61 -3.45 -23.52
CA ARG A 40 0.45 -4.32 -23.37
C ARG A 40 0.62 -5.64 -24.14
N ARG A 41 1.26 -5.60 -25.32
CA ARG A 41 1.54 -6.80 -26.12
C ARG A 41 2.54 -7.71 -25.42
N ARG A 42 3.65 -7.17 -24.90
CA ARG A 42 4.64 -7.96 -24.13
C ARG A 42 4.04 -8.55 -22.85
N LEU A 43 3.18 -7.82 -22.15
CA LEU A 43 2.48 -8.33 -20.97
C LEU A 43 1.51 -9.47 -21.34
N ALA A 44 0.81 -9.36 -22.49
CA ALA A 44 -0.07 -10.41 -22.99
C ALA A 44 0.73 -11.69 -23.29
N ASP A 45 1.83 -11.56 -24.00
CA ASP A 45 2.73 -12.68 -24.33
C ASP A 45 3.30 -13.32 -23.04
N GLU A 46 3.77 -12.51 -22.10
CA GLU A 46 4.41 -12.97 -20.87
C GLU A 46 3.45 -13.68 -19.91
N PHE A 47 2.19 -13.22 -19.83
CA PHE A 47 1.18 -13.82 -18.96
C PHE A 47 0.35 -14.92 -19.65
N GLY A 48 0.62 -15.18 -20.93
CA GLY A 48 -0.15 -16.15 -21.72
C GLY A 48 -1.62 -15.76 -21.86
N MET A 49 -1.91 -14.45 -21.91
CA MET A 49 -3.26 -13.89 -22.00
C MET A 49 -3.48 -13.21 -23.35
N SER A 50 -4.75 -13.09 -23.76
CA SER A 50 -5.09 -12.24 -24.91
C SER A 50 -4.92 -10.75 -24.59
N PHE A 51 -4.91 -9.90 -25.62
CA PHE A 51 -4.69 -8.45 -25.48
C PHE A 51 -5.79 -7.75 -24.67
N LEU A 52 -7.03 -8.23 -24.75
CA LEU A 52 -8.18 -7.55 -24.12
C LEU A 52 -8.09 -7.52 -22.59
N PRO A 53 -7.94 -8.64 -21.84
CA PRO A 53 -7.82 -8.60 -20.38
C PRO A 53 -6.62 -7.78 -19.88
N ILE A 54 -5.52 -7.78 -20.62
CA ILE A 54 -4.37 -6.92 -20.30
C ILE A 54 -4.74 -5.43 -20.48
N SER A 55 -5.47 -5.10 -21.55
CA SER A 55 -5.90 -3.73 -21.83
C SER A 55 -6.85 -3.20 -20.76
N GLU A 56 -7.80 -4.02 -20.31
CA GLU A 56 -8.73 -3.69 -19.21
C GLU A 56 -7.99 -3.52 -17.88
N ALA A 57 -7.07 -4.42 -17.55
CA ALA A 57 -6.22 -4.31 -16.37
C ALA A 57 -5.38 -3.03 -16.36
N VAL A 58 -4.76 -2.70 -17.50
CA VAL A 58 -3.96 -1.48 -17.64
C VAL A 58 -4.83 -0.24 -17.52
N GLN A 59 -6.01 -0.18 -18.13
CA GLN A 59 -6.94 0.94 -17.96
C GLN A 59 -7.37 1.14 -16.50
N ARG A 60 -7.63 0.05 -15.79
CA ARG A 60 -7.95 0.10 -14.36
C ARG A 60 -6.79 0.65 -13.55
N LEU A 61 -5.56 0.19 -13.79
CA LEU A 61 -4.35 0.70 -13.13
C LEU A 61 -4.07 2.17 -13.48
N GLU A 62 -4.41 2.61 -14.71
CA GLU A 62 -4.36 4.03 -15.11
C GLU A 62 -5.40 4.86 -14.34
N SER A 63 -6.63 4.38 -14.21
CA SER A 63 -7.69 5.07 -13.44
C SER A 63 -7.35 5.16 -11.94
N GLU A 64 -6.66 4.16 -11.43
CA GLU A 64 -6.15 4.13 -10.05
C GLU A 64 -4.87 4.98 -9.87
N GLY A 65 -4.26 5.47 -10.96
CA GLY A 65 -3.09 6.33 -10.95
C GLY A 65 -1.75 5.61 -10.69
N LEU A 66 -1.72 4.28 -10.85
CA LEU A 66 -0.47 3.50 -10.83
C LEU A 66 0.27 3.56 -12.17
N LEU A 67 -0.49 3.68 -13.24
CA LEU A 67 0.03 3.83 -14.58
C LEU A 67 -0.41 5.18 -15.16
N GLU A 68 0.33 5.65 -16.15
CA GLU A 68 -0.07 6.78 -16.99
C GLU A 68 0.16 6.44 -18.45
N CYS A 69 -0.78 6.83 -19.33
CA CYS A 69 -0.62 6.73 -20.76
C CYS A 69 -0.19 8.08 -21.33
N ARG A 70 0.94 8.12 -22.02
CA ARG A 70 1.39 9.32 -22.76
C ARG A 70 1.31 9.08 -24.26
N PRO A 71 0.71 9.97 -25.03
CA PRO A 71 0.69 9.87 -26.48
C PRO A 71 2.10 9.66 -27.03
N ARG A 72 2.26 8.73 -27.96
CA ARG A 72 3.53 8.35 -28.60
C ARG A 72 4.60 7.72 -27.72
N VAL A 73 4.45 7.72 -26.39
CA VAL A 73 5.38 7.09 -25.44
C VAL A 73 4.87 5.76 -24.95
N GLY A 74 3.56 5.58 -24.91
CA GLY A 74 2.91 4.37 -24.37
C GLY A 74 2.53 4.48 -22.91
N THR A 75 2.25 3.34 -22.30
CA THR A 75 1.90 3.21 -20.88
C THR A 75 3.17 3.08 -20.05
N ARG A 76 3.25 3.79 -18.94
CA ARG A 76 4.36 3.68 -17.99
C ARG A 76 3.89 3.70 -16.54
N VAL A 77 4.73 3.16 -15.66
CA VAL A 77 4.53 3.28 -14.19
C VAL A 77 4.64 4.75 -13.81
N ARG A 78 3.62 5.26 -13.14
CA ARG A 78 3.56 6.67 -12.75
C ARG A 78 4.58 6.99 -11.66
N THR A 79 5.19 8.15 -11.79
CA THR A 79 5.99 8.77 -10.73
C THR A 79 5.21 9.97 -10.21
N PRO A 80 4.72 9.95 -8.96
CA PRO A 80 3.98 11.09 -8.42
C PRO A 80 4.90 12.30 -8.23
N THR A 81 4.30 13.48 -8.25
CA THR A 81 4.99 14.70 -7.82
C THR A 81 4.99 14.86 -6.30
N PRO A 82 5.92 15.63 -5.71
CA PRO A 82 5.89 15.91 -4.27
C PRO A 82 4.55 16.50 -3.78
N ASP A 83 3.91 17.35 -4.58
CA ASP A 83 2.62 17.95 -4.21
C ASP A 83 1.47 16.96 -4.25
N GLU A 84 1.47 16.06 -5.22
CA GLU A 84 0.51 14.94 -5.23
C GLU A 84 0.67 14.03 -4.01
N VAL A 85 1.91 13.75 -3.60
CA VAL A 85 2.18 12.99 -2.37
C VAL A 85 1.63 13.73 -1.16
N ARG A 86 1.93 15.04 -1.01
CA ARG A 86 1.39 15.86 0.09
C ARG A 86 -0.15 15.82 0.13
N GLY A 87 -0.80 16.04 -1.02
CA GLY A 87 -2.26 16.00 -1.10
C GLY A 87 -2.85 14.65 -0.69
N ARG A 88 -2.22 13.54 -1.13
CA ARG A 88 -2.66 12.19 -0.74
C ARG A 88 -2.45 11.92 0.75
N TYR A 89 -1.38 12.40 1.34
CA TYR A 89 -1.15 12.25 2.78
C TYR A 89 -2.18 13.03 3.62
N VAL A 90 -2.68 14.18 3.13
CA VAL A 90 -3.81 14.88 3.77
C VAL A 90 -5.06 13.99 3.80
N VAL A 91 -5.41 13.36 2.67
CA VAL A 91 -6.54 12.42 2.60
C VAL A 91 -6.32 11.21 3.50
N ARG A 92 -5.12 10.65 3.45
CA ARG A 92 -4.71 9.54 4.30
C ARG A 92 -4.89 9.86 5.78
N GLU A 93 -4.36 10.99 6.21
CA GLU A 93 -4.48 11.46 7.59
C GLU A 93 -5.95 11.58 8.03
N ALA A 94 -6.80 12.12 7.18
CA ALA A 94 -8.22 12.27 7.49
C ALA A 94 -8.93 10.91 7.65
N LEU A 95 -8.67 9.96 6.75
CA LEU A 95 -9.33 8.65 6.76
C LEU A 95 -8.78 7.74 7.88
N GLU A 96 -7.46 7.63 7.99
CA GLU A 96 -6.85 6.68 8.91
C GLU A 96 -6.88 7.18 10.38
N ALA A 97 -6.81 8.48 10.63
CA ALA A 97 -7.01 9.03 11.97
C ALA A 97 -8.43 8.77 12.48
N GLN A 98 -9.45 8.95 11.61
CA GLN A 98 -10.82 8.58 11.95
C GLN A 98 -10.96 7.08 12.17
N SER A 99 -10.26 6.26 11.39
CA SER A 99 -10.24 4.80 11.56
C SER A 99 -9.65 4.39 12.92
N ALA A 100 -8.53 4.99 13.34
CA ALA A 100 -7.91 4.74 14.64
C ALA A 100 -8.83 5.14 15.80
N ARG A 101 -9.48 6.30 15.69
CA ARG A 101 -10.48 6.76 16.66
C ARG A 101 -11.61 5.77 16.82
N LEU A 102 -12.24 5.34 15.71
CA LEU A 102 -13.34 4.39 15.74
C LEU A 102 -12.90 2.99 16.21
N CYS A 103 -11.69 2.57 15.88
CA CYS A 103 -11.11 1.32 16.38
C CYS A 103 -10.96 1.38 17.91
N CYS A 104 -10.47 2.48 18.46
CA CYS A 104 -10.37 2.71 19.91
C CYS A 104 -11.73 2.54 20.61
N GLU A 105 -12.80 3.07 20.01
CA GLU A 105 -14.17 3.01 20.55
C GLU A 105 -14.82 1.60 20.42
N ARG A 106 -14.45 0.82 19.38
CA ARG A 106 -15.25 -0.33 18.92
C ARG A 106 -14.54 -1.68 18.95
N ALA A 107 -13.20 -1.69 18.99
CA ALA A 107 -12.44 -2.92 18.94
C ALA A 107 -12.68 -3.78 20.18
N ALA A 108 -12.99 -5.07 19.96
CA ALA A 108 -13.15 -6.05 21.01
C ALA A 108 -11.79 -6.39 21.67
N PHE A 109 -11.83 -6.95 22.87
CA PHE A 109 -10.62 -7.30 23.64
C PHE A 109 -9.62 -8.15 22.85
N GLN A 110 -10.09 -9.20 22.16
CA GLN A 110 -9.21 -10.07 21.36
C GLN A 110 -8.60 -9.32 20.15
N GLU A 111 -9.33 -8.40 19.55
CA GLU A 111 -8.87 -7.59 18.44
C GLU A 111 -7.76 -6.60 18.87
N ARG A 112 -7.89 -6.04 20.07
CA ARG A 112 -6.84 -5.21 20.68
C ARG A 112 -5.56 -6.02 20.93
N ILE A 113 -5.67 -7.27 21.37
CA ILE A 113 -4.53 -8.18 21.54
C ILE A 113 -3.88 -8.48 20.17
N GLU A 114 -4.68 -8.75 19.14
CA GLU A 114 -4.17 -9.00 17.79
C GLU A 114 -3.38 -7.79 17.26
N LEU A 115 -3.93 -6.58 17.35
CA LEU A 115 -3.24 -5.36 16.92
C LEU A 115 -1.89 -5.17 17.63
N ARG A 116 -1.84 -5.41 18.94
CA ARG A 116 -0.58 -5.31 19.70
C ARG A 116 0.47 -6.31 19.23
N ARG A 117 0.08 -7.56 18.93
CA ARG A 117 1.00 -8.57 18.36
C ARG A 117 1.48 -8.17 16.97
N MET A 118 0.58 -7.60 16.12
CA MET A 118 0.96 -7.11 14.80
C MET A 118 1.98 -5.97 14.89
N ALA A 119 1.77 -5.01 15.80
CA ALA A 119 2.67 -3.88 16.00
C ALA A 119 4.05 -4.33 16.52
N GLU A 120 4.09 -5.24 17.47
CA GLU A 120 5.33 -5.82 18.01
C GLU A 120 6.12 -6.57 16.93
N HIS A 121 5.42 -7.39 16.14
CA HIS A 121 6.03 -8.07 15.01
C HIS A 121 6.59 -7.08 13.97
N LEU A 122 5.84 -6.03 13.66
CA LEU A 122 6.22 -5.02 12.70
C LEU A 122 7.45 -4.22 13.17
N ASP A 123 7.50 -3.79 14.44
CA ASP A 123 8.70 -3.14 15.00
C ASP A 123 9.93 -4.04 14.93
N THR A 124 9.76 -5.36 15.14
CA THR A 124 10.83 -6.34 14.98
C THR A 124 11.32 -6.44 13.53
N LEU A 125 10.42 -6.44 12.56
CA LEU A 125 10.77 -6.44 11.14
C LEU A 125 11.54 -5.18 10.74
N TYR A 126 11.13 -4.01 11.22
CA TYR A 126 11.83 -2.75 10.97
C TYR A 126 13.22 -2.72 11.63
N ALA A 127 13.37 -3.26 12.82
CA ALA A 127 14.67 -3.39 13.50
C ALA A 127 15.64 -4.29 12.69
N ARG A 128 15.17 -5.42 12.15
CA ARG A 128 15.95 -6.30 11.28
C ARG A 128 16.35 -5.59 9.99
N SER A 129 15.44 -4.85 9.36
CA SER A 129 15.75 -4.04 8.19
C SER A 129 16.80 -2.97 8.50
N ALA A 130 16.73 -2.31 9.66
CA ALA A 130 17.72 -1.32 10.10
C ALA A 130 19.10 -1.97 10.37
N ALA A 131 19.12 -3.23 10.80
CA ALA A 131 20.33 -4.03 10.99
C ALA A 131 20.98 -4.53 9.68
N GLY A 132 20.36 -4.25 8.52
CA GLY A 132 20.94 -4.54 7.20
C GLY A 132 20.29 -5.68 6.43
N GLU A 133 19.23 -6.30 6.92
CA GLU A 133 18.48 -7.30 6.16
C GLU A 133 17.62 -6.61 5.08
N ARG A 134 18.03 -6.70 3.81
CA ARG A 134 17.44 -5.95 2.68
C ARG A 134 17.14 -6.80 1.46
N GLU A 135 16.90 -8.09 1.66
CA GLU A 135 16.44 -8.93 0.57
C GLU A 135 15.09 -8.44 0.02
N PRO A 136 14.88 -8.39 -1.29
CA PRO A 136 13.62 -7.88 -1.88
C PRO A 136 12.38 -8.60 -1.36
N THR A 137 12.49 -9.90 -1.06
CA THR A 137 11.43 -10.70 -0.46
C THR A 137 11.12 -10.27 0.97
N PHE A 138 12.15 -9.94 1.76
CA PHE A 138 11.99 -9.44 3.12
C PHE A 138 11.37 -8.05 3.14
N GLU A 139 11.82 -7.15 2.26
CA GLU A 139 11.24 -5.82 2.10
C GLU A 139 9.73 -5.87 1.79
N LYS A 140 9.33 -6.80 0.92
CA LYS A 140 7.91 -7.05 0.62
C LYS A 140 7.14 -7.51 1.86
N VAL A 141 7.72 -8.38 2.68
CA VAL A 141 7.11 -8.84 3.94
C VAL A 141 6.91 -7.67 4.91
N VAL A 142 7.92 -6.83 5.12
CA VAL A 142 7.81 -5.63 5.97
C VAL A 142 6.67 -4.73 5.50
N HIS A 143 6.63 -4.45 4.19
CA HIS A 143 5.58 -3.62 3.61
C HIS A 143 4.18 -4.22 3.78
N GLN A 144 4.01 -5.51 3.49
CA GLN A 144 2.72 -6.20 3.64
C GLN A 144 2.23 -6.18 5.09
N ASN A 145 3.12 -6.34 6.06
CA ASN A 145 2.76 -6.27 7.48
C ASN A 145 2.37 -4.84 7.89
N HIS A 146 3.08 -3.83 7.40
CA HIS A 146 2.73 -2.43 7.67
C HIS A 146 1.34 -2.08 7.11
N MET A 147 1.10 -2.40 5.83
CA MET A 147 -0.22 -2.24 5.21
C MET A 147 -1.30 -3.02 5.96
N GLY A 148 -1.00 -4.26 6.33
CA GLY A 148 -1.90 -5.13 7.08
C GLY A 148 -2.33 -4.54 8.41
N LEU A 149 -1.42 -3.88 9.14
CA LEU A 149 -1.75 -3.20 10.40
C LEU A 149 -2.75 -2.07 10.19
N HIS A 150 -2.53 -1.18 9.23
CA HIS A 150 -3.45 -0.08 8.94
C HIS A 150 -4.84 -0.56 8.50
N LEU A 151 -4.89 -1.58 7.63
CA LEU A 151 -6.16 -2.18 7.19
C LEU A 151 -6.88 -2.92 8.33
N ARG A 152 -6.14 -3.54 9.25
CA ARG A 152 -6.73 -4.20 10.41
C ARG A 152 -7.34 -3.19 11.39
N ILE A 153 -6.69 -2.04 11.60
CA ILE A 153 -7.27 -0.93 12.36
C ILE A 153 -8.56 -0.45 11.69
N ALA A 154 -8.57 -0.33 10.37
CA ALA A 154 -9.77 0.06 9.61
C ALA A 154 -10.89 -1.00 9.68
N ASP A 155 -10.57 -2.28 9.72
CA ASP A 155 -11.53 -3.36 9.94
C ASP A 155 -12.24 -3.23 11.30
N TYR A 156 -11.43 -3.02 12.35
CA TYR A 156 -11.95 -2.92 13.71
C TYR A 156 -12.62 -1.57 14.02
N ALA A 157 -12.49 -0.61 13.13
CA ALA A 157 -13.29 0.62 13.13
C ALA A 157 -14.79 0.36 12.83
N ARG A 158 -15.16 -0.84 12.34
CA ARG A 158 -16.55 -1.22 12.04
C ARG A 158 -17.26 -0.23 11.10
N CYS A 159 -16.56 0.30 10.12
CA CYS A 159 -17.07 1.21 9.09
C CYS A 159 -16.56 0.75 7.72
N PRO A 160 -17.30 -0.13 7.03
CA PRO A 160 -16.89 -0.68 5.73
C PRO A 160 -16.60 0.40 4.69
N GLU A 161 -17.39 1.48 4.67
CA GLU A 161 -17.24 2.60 3.75
C GLU A 161 -15.91 3.33 3.96
N LEU A 162 -15.49 3.49 5.23
CA LEU A 162 -14.21 4.09 5.57
C LEU A 162 -13.04 3.19 5.14
N LYS A 163 -13.16 1.89 5.39
CA LYS A 163 -12.15 0.90 4.94
C LYS A 163 -12.04 0.91 3.43
N GLU A 164 -13.15 0.85 2.70
CA GLU A 164 -13.18 0.92 1.24
C GLU A 164 -12.56 2.21 0.71
N ALA A 165 -12.82 3.36 1.36
CA ALA A 165 -12.20 4.62 1.01
C ALA A 165 -10.67 4.60 1.23
N ILE A 166 -10.18 3.99 2.33
CA ILE A 166 -8.75 3.80 2.59
C ILE A 166 -8.12 2.93 1.50
N GLU A 167 -8.74 1.81 1.15
CA GLU A 167 -8.28 0.90 0.10
C GLU A 167 -8.26 1.57 -1.29
N LYS A 168 -9.33 2.27 -1.65
CA LYS A 168 -9.50 2.92 -2.97
C LYS A 168 -8.62 4.13 -3.18
N ASN A 169 -8.34 4.89 -2.12
CA ASN A 169 -7.56 6.13 -2.25
C ASN A 169 -6.07 5.90 -2.50
N GLN A 170 -5.63 4.66 -2.68
CA GLN A 170 -4.24 4.30 -3.01
C GLN A 170 -3.20 4.87 -2.03
N VAL A 171 -3.67 5.32 -0.87
CA VAL A 171 -2.84 5.99 0.12
C VAL A 171 -1.76 5.04 0.59
N LEU A 172 -2.12 3.77 0.72
CA LEU A 172 -1.22 2.69 1.09
C LEU A 172 -0.20 2.35 -0.01
N ILE A 173 -0.56 2.56 -1.28
CA ILE A 173 0.33 2.32 -2.44
C ILE A 173 1.47 3.34 -2.46
N PHE A 174 1.20 4.59 -2.09
CA PHE A 174 2.24 5.62 -1.98
C PHE A 174 3.16 5.40 -0.79
N ASN A 175 2.66 4.80 0.29
CA ASN A 175 3.50 4.39 1.40
C ASN A 175 4.48 3.27 0.99
N TRP A 176 4.01 2.35 0.11
CA TRP A 176 4.86 1.34 -0.50
C TRP A 176 5.96 1.96 -1.37
N PHE A 177 5.64 3.02 -2.14
CA PHE A 177 6.63 3.75 -2.92
C PHE A 177 7.79 4.26 -2.05
N TYR A 178 7.48 4.72 -0.85
CA TYR A 178 8.46 5.09 0.16
C TYR A 178 9.33 3.90 0.58
N ASP A 179 8.72 2.76 0.88
CA ASP A 179 9.41 1.58 1.36
C ASP A 179 10.39 0.98 0.33
N VAL A 180 10.08 1.11 -0.98
CA VAL A 180 10.94 0.59 -2.06
C VAL A 180 12.02 1.57 -2.50
N THR A 181 11.76 2.87 -2.47
CA THR A 181 12.64 3.89 -3.05
C THR A 181 13.44 4.68 -2.02
N ALA A 182 13.05 4.68 -0.74
CA ALA A 182 13.72 5.43 0.29
C ALA A 182 14.86 4.65 0.97
N GLU A 183 15.93 5.34 1.32
CA GLU A 183 16.81 4.86 2.40
C GLU A 183 15.96 4.78 3.66
N ARG A 184 15.87 3.58 4.25
CA ARG A 184 15.05 3.39 5.44
C ARG A 184 15.57 4.25 6.58
N ARG A 185 14.69 5.08 7.07
CA ARG A 185 14.88 5.79 8.33
C ARG A 185 14.89 4.77 9.46
N VAL A 186 15.83 4.89 10.38
CA VAL A 186 15.74 4.16 11.66
C VAL A 186 14.52 4.70 12.38
N LEU A 187 13.52 3.85 12.56
CA LEU A 187 12.30 4.20 13.29
C LEU A 187 12.59 4.20 14.80
N PRO A 188 11.84 4.97 15.60
CA PRO A 188 11.82 4.79 17.05
C PRO A 188 11.53 3.33 17.42
N GLU A 189 12.13 2.83 18.49
CA GLU A 189 12.05 1.41 18.88
C GLU A 189 10.63 0.87 19.03
N ARG A 190 9.68 1.70 19.45
CA ARG A 190 8.28 1.35 19.70
C ARG A 190 7.31 2.03 18.75
N PHE A 191 7.76 2.39 17.55
CA PHE A 191 7.01 3.26 16.64
C PHE A 191 5.59 2.77 16.32
N HIS A 192 5.42 1.47 16.05
CA HIS A 192 4.11 0.88 15.78
C HIS A 192 3.40 0.46 17.07
N ARG A 193 4.15 0.03 18.09
CA ARG A 193 3.57 -0.27 19.40
C ARG A 193 2.95 0.97 20.05
N ASP A 194 3.60 2.11 20.01
CA ASP A 194 3.07 3.36 20.57
C ASP A 194 1.80 3.81 19.85
N LEU A 195 1.73 3.69 18.52
CA LEU A 195 0.50 3.89 17.75
C LEU A 195 -0.62 2.96 18.21
N VAL A 196 -0.33 1.66 18.34
CA VAL A 196 -1.34 0.66 18.68
C VAL A 196 -1.75 0.75 20.15
N ASP A 197 -0.83 1.09 21.06
CA ASP A 197 -1.17 1.33 22.47
C ASP A 197 -2.19 2.48 22.59
N ALA A 198 -2.02 3.57 21.83
CA ALA A 198 -3.01 4.64 21.75
C ALA A 198 -4.34 4.16 21.10
N THR A 199 -4.25 3.43 19.99
CA THR A 199 -5.44 2.94 19.25
C THR A 199 -6.23 1.87 20.02
N THR A 200 -5.58 1.14 20.93
CA THR A 200 -6.21 0.13 21.79
C THR A 200 -6.38 0.59 23.23
N GLY A 201 -6.15 1.85 23.53
CA GLY A 201 -6.42 2.50 24.81
C GLY A 201 -7.89 2.89 24.99
N ASP A 202 -8.13 3.85 25.88
CA ASP A 202 -9.48 4.30 26.22
C ASP A 202 -9.76 5.76 25.81
N ASP A 203 -8.80 6.40 25.12
CA ASP A 203 -8.91 7.79 24.65
C ASP A 203 -8.93 7.85 23.10
N PRO A 204 -10.09 8.03 22.48
CA PRO A 204 -10.23 8.14 21.02
C PRO A 204 -9.48 9.33 20.42
N LEU A 205 -9.26 10.41 21.18
CA LEU A 205 -8.53 11.58 20.71
C LEU A 205 -7.01 11.31 20.70
N ALA A 206 -6.52 10.57 21.67
CA ALA A 206 -5.14 10.10 21.68
C ALA A 206 -4.87 9.15 20.49
N ALA A 207 -5.82 8.25 20.16
CA ALA A 207 -5.74 7.37 18.99
C ALA A 207 -5.69 8.17 17.67
N ASP A 208 -6.57 9.17 17.49
CA ASP A 208 -6.55 10.09 16.35
C ASP A 208 -5.19 10.77 16.22
N THR A 209 -4.71 11.35 17.31
CA THR A 209 -3.45 12.11 17.35
C THR A 209 -2.24 11.23 17.03
N ALA A 210 -2.18 10.03 17.61
CA ALA A 210 -1.10 9.06 17.36
C ALA A 210 -1.05 8.64 15.88
N MET A 211 -2.21 8.36 15.26
CA MET A 211 -2.27 8.01 13.84
C MET A 211 -1.82 9.17 12.95
N ARG A 212 -2.23 10.42 13.23
CA ARG A 212 -1.75 11.59 12.49
C ARG A 212 -0.24 11.75 12.57
N GLN A 213 0.33 11.62 13.76
CA GLN A 213 1.78 11.70 13.95
C GLN A 213 2.52 10.59 13.20
N HIS A 214 2.01 9.36 13.26
CA HIS A 214 2.55 8.22 12.54
C HIS A 214 2.57 8.44 11.02
N ILE A 215 1.48 8.94 10.46
CA ILE A 215 1.36 9.24 9.02
C ILE A 215 2.32 10.37 8.61
N ARG A 216 2.35 11.47 9.36
CA ARG A 216 3.22 12.61 9.07
C ARG A 216 4.71 12.25 9.14
N TYR A 217 5.08 11.36 10.04
CA TYR A 217 6.45 10.84 10.10
C TYR A 217 6.87 10.18 8.79
N GLY A 218 5.98 9.40 8.16
CA GLY A 218 6.24 8.75 6.87
C GLY A 218 6.32 9.74 5.69
N LEU A 219 5.59 10.86 5.75
CA LEU A 219 5.48 11.83 4.65
C LEU A 219 6.84 12.40 4.22
N GLU A 220 7.66 12.85 5.15
CA GLU A 220 8.96 13.47 4.84
C GLU A 220 9.89 12.51 4.08
N GLY A 221 9.91 11.25 4.49
CA GLY A 221 10.70 10.23 3.82
C GLY A 221 10.21 9.96 2.40
N THR A 222 8.89 9.86 2.22
CA THR A 222 8.26 9.66 0.91
C THR A 222 8.57 10.82 -0.04
N ILE A 223 8.47 12.07 0.42
CA ILE A 223 8.81 13.24 -0.40
C ILE A 223 10.27 13.21 -0.84
N LYS A 224 11.19 12.99 0.09
CA LYS A 224 12.64 12.89 -0.24
C LYS A 224 12.94 11.78 -1.25
N ALA A 225 12.22 10.66 -1.18
CA ALA A 225 12.35 9.57 -2.14
C ALA A 225 11.88 9.99 -3.54
N VAL A 226 10.70 10.62 -3.63
CA VAL A 226 10.13 11.09 -4.90
C VAL A 226 11.01 12.18 -5.55
N GLU A 227 11.52 13.13 -4.78
CA GLU A 227 12.40 14.19 -5.27
C GLU A 227 13.70 13.61 -5.85
N ARG A 228 14.34 12.66 -5.17
CA ARG A 228 15.53 11.95 -5.68
C ARG A 228 15.25 11.20 -6.98
N TYR A 229 14.10 10.53 -7.04
CA TYR A 229 13.71 9.76 -8.22
C TYR A 229 13.42 10.68 -9.42
N SER A 230 12.74 11.79 -9.21
CA SER A 230 12.47 12.80 -10.25
C SER A 230 13.75 13.42 -10.79
N ALA A 231 14.68 13.77 -9.93
CA ALA A 231 15.99 14.30 -10.34
C ALA A 231 16.80 13.30 -11.17
N ALA A 232 16.76 12.01 -10.82
CA ALA A 232 17.44 10.95 -11.57
C ALA A 232 16.75 10.67 -12.92
N ALA A 233 15.44 10.84 -13.04
CA ALA A 233 14.68 10.67 -14.27
C ALA A 233 14.96 11.82 -15.26
N ASP A 234 15.00 13.06 -14.78
CA ASP A 234 15.34 14.24 -15.60
C ASP A 234 16.78 14.19 -16.17
N TRP A 235 17.72 13.62 -15.42
CA TRP A 235 19.08 13.43 -15.91
C TRP A 235 19.15 12.40 -17.07
N ARG A 236 18.33 11.34 -17.03
CA ARG A 236 18.27 10.33 -18.11
C ARG A 236 17.60 10.84 -19.39
N LEU A 237 16.69 11.82 -19.28
CA LEU A 237 15.99 12.42 -20.42
C LEU A 237 16.85 13.50 -21.15
N LYS A 238 17.91 13.98 -20.52
CA LYS A 238 18.82 15.01 -21.06
C LYS A 238 20.07 14.43 -21.76
N ARG A 239 20.16 13.12 -21.86
CA ARG A 239 21.19 12.38 -22.60
C ARG A 239 20.56 11.64 -23.78
#